data_3f60c9d4dd12c44e98c80afc33f0e631
#
_entry.id   3f60c9d4dd12c44e98c80afc33f0e631
#
_cell.length_a   1.000
_cell.length_b   1.000
_cell.length_c   1.000
_cell.angle_alpha   90.00
_cell.angle_beta   90.00
_cell.angle_gamma   90.00
#
_symmetry.space_group_name_H-M   'P 1'
#
loop_
_entity.id
_entity.type
_entity.pdbx_description
1 polymer ?
#
loop_
_entity_poly.entity_id
_entity_poly.type
_entity_poly.pdbx_seq_one_letter_code
_entity_poly.pdbx_strand_id
1 'polypeptide(L)'
;VLLPSHPGSDADQQKDLLSGAAAPPNPEELRFRPLDVSALLDGVEAGTLLVGQQIAIDDVAVVGHSWGATAAMQLSGLQTTSRKLKTRCQDLRDPARNLSWVLQCSWLSGADQESLADPRVKAAVVVSPPMNLLFDESSGPSLQAKVLLVSGTRDWVVPSDPEAVVPLQGGKPLANGHRLVLASG
;
A
#
# COMPACT_ATOMS: atom_id res chain seq x y z
N VAL A 1 -11.00 10.98 12.79
CA VAL A 1 -10.43 9.79 12.13
C VAL A 1 -11.48 9.27 11.16
N LEU A 2 -11.07 9.01 9.92
CA LEU A 2 -11.86 8.40 8.86
C LEU A 2 -11.37 6.97 8.65
N LEU A 3 -12.29 6.02 8.59
CA LEU A 3 -11.98 4.59 8.39
C LEU A 3 -12.78 4.11 7.17
N PRO A 4 -12.22 4.23 5.96
CA PRO A 4 -12.91 3.77 4.76
C PRO A 4 -13.02 2.24 4.75
N SER A 5 -14.18 1.75 4.30
CA SER A 5 -14.34 0.38 3.83
C SER A 5 -14.15 0.38 2.31
N HIS A 6 -13.45 -0.62 1.80
CA HIS A 6 -13.18 -0.75 0.37
C HIS A 6 -14.12 -1.80 -0.22
N PRO A 7 -15.18 -1.40 -0.94
CA PRO A 7 -16.12 -2.35 -1.56
C PRO A 7 -15.39 -3.33 -2.48
N GLY A 8 -15.70 -4.63 -2.36
CA GLY A 8 -15.05 -5.69 -3.15
C GLY A 8 -13.73 -6.21 -2.57
N SER A 9 -13.21 -5.61 -1.49
CA SER A 9 -12.00 -6.06 -0.80
C SER A 9 -12.02 -5.80 0.71
N ASP A 10 -13.21 -5.70 1.27
CA ASP A 10 -13.48 -5.55 2.71
C ASP A 10 -13.51 -6.89 3.46
N ALA A 11 -13.86 -6.86 4.74
CA ALA A 11 -13.87 -8.04 5.60
C ALA A 11 -14.94 -9.07 5.17
N ASP A 12 -16.06 -8.64 4.64
CA ASP A 12 -17.12 -9.53 4.18
C ASP A 12 -16.67 -10.25 2.89
N GLN A 13 -16.08 -9.54 1.95
CA GLN A 13 -15.46 -10.12 0.77
C GLN A 13 -14.38 -11.16 1.13
N GLN A 14 -13.55 -10.89 2.12
CA GLN A 14 -12.53 -11.84 2.56
C GLN A 14 -13.14 -13.10 3.16
N LYS A 15 -14.19 -12.95 3.94
CA LYS A 15 -14.95 -14.09 4.50
C LYS A 15 -15.57 -14.94 3.40
N ASP A 16 -16.19 -14.30 2.42
CA ASP A 16 -16.80 -14.98 1.28
C ASP A 16 -15.77 -15.66 0.40
N LEU A 17 -14.60 -15.05 0.21
CA LEU A 17 -13.47 -15.67 -0.48
C LEU A 17 -12.99 -16.95 0.24
N LEU A 18 -12.83 -16.90 1.56
CA LEU A 18 -12.40 -18.04 2.36
C LEU A 18 -13.42 -19.18 2.36
N SER A 19 -14.70 -18.87 2.25
CA SER A 19 -15.78 -19.86 2.13
C SER A 19 -16.00 -20.37 0.71
N GLY A 20 -15.33 -19.79 -0.28
CA GLY A 20 -15.52 -20.08 -1.71
C GLY A 20 -16.79 -19.45 -2.31
N ALA A 21 -17.44 -18.54 -1.59
CA ALA A 21 -18.64 -17.85 -2.05
C ALA A 21 -18.35 -16.66 -2.97
N ALA A 22 -17.13 -16.13 -2.93
CA ALA A 22 -16.70 -15.02 -3.80
C ALA A 22 -15.43 -15.33 -4.59
N ALA A 23 -15.29 -14.68 -5.73
CA ALA A 23 -14.06 -14.70 -6.51
C ALA A 23 -12.96 -13.88 -5.82
N PRO A 24 -11.66 -14.13 -6.14
CA PRO A 24 -10.57 -13.26 -5.70
C PRO A 24 -10.82 -11.79 -6.07
N PRO A 25 -10.30 -10.84 -5.27
CA PRO A 25 -10.41 -9.41 -5.57
C PRO A 25 -9.91 -9.10 -6.99
N ASN A 26 -10.59 -8.18 -7.65
CA ASN A 26 -10.15 -7.69 -8.95
C ASN A 26 -8.77 -7.02 -8.80
N PRO A 27 -7.80 -7.25 -9.69
CA PRO A 27 -6.51 -6.54 -9.70
C PRO A 27 -6.63 -5.00 -9.69
N GLU A 28 -7.73 -4.43 -10.18
CA GLU A 28 -8.03 -3.00 -10.09
C GLU A 28 -8.21 -2.49 -8.64
N GLU A 29 -8.45 -3.36 -7.68
CA GLU A 29 -8.52 -2.99 -6.25
C GLU A 29 -7.24 -2.32 -5.76
N LEU A 30 -6.10 -2.67 -6.35
CA LEU A 30 -4.83 -1.99 -6.08
C LEU A 30 -4.91 -0.48 -6.37
N ARG A 31 -5.72 -0.08 -7.35
CA ARG A 31 -5.98 1.31 -7.74
C ARG A 31 -7.15 1.91 -6.97
N PHE A 32 -8.20 1.15 -6.76
CA PHE A 32 -9.42 1.68 -6.14
C PHE A 32 -9.20 2.09 -4.68
N ARG A 33 -8.41 1.33 -3.92
CA ARG A 33 -8.15 1.63 -2.51
C ARG A 33 -7.59 3.04 -2.26
N PRO A 34 -6.52 3.51 -2.91
CA PRO A 34 -6.08 4.89 -2.75
C PRO A 34 -7.09 5.91 -3.31
N LEU A 35 -7.80 5.59 -4.41
CA LEU A 35 -8.83 6.48 -4.95
C LEU A 35 -10.03 6.65 -4.02
N ASP A 36 -10.44 5.60 -3.31
CA ASP A 36 -11.49 5.69 -2.28
C ASP A 36 -11.10 6.68 -1.18
N VAL A 37 -9.85 6.65 -0.75
CA VAL A 37 -9.35 7.60 0.26
C VAL A 37 -9.37 9.02 -0.27
N SER A 38 -8.89 9.25 -1.50
CA SER A 38 -8.92 10.57 -2.12
C SER A 38 -10.36 11.09 -2.31
N ALA A 39 -11.27 10.24 -2.80
CA ALA A 39 -12.68 10.59 -2.96
C ALA A 39 -13.36 10.94 -1.62
N LEU A 40 -12.98 10.25 -0.55
CA LEU A 40 -13.46 10.55 0.80
C LEU A 40 -12.95 11.93 1.28
N LEU A 41 -11.70 12.26 1.01
CA LEU A 41 -11.14 13.58 1.29
C LEU A 41 -11.83 14.67 0.46
N ASP A 42 -12.11 14.41 -0.83
CA ASP A 42 -12.86 15.30 -1.71
C ASP A 42 -14.27 15.58 -1.15
N GLY A 43 -14.94 14.56 -0.64
CA GLY A 43 -16.27 14.70 -0.03
C GLY A 43 -16.25 15.54 1.26
N VAL A 44 -15.18 15.43 2.06
CA VAL A 44 -14.98 16.29 3.25
C VAL A 44 -14.72 17.73 2.83
N GLU A 45 -13.86 17.95 1.84
CA GLU A 45 -13.52 19.28 1.31
C GLU A 45 -14.75 19.99 0.72
N ALA A 46 -15.54 19.25 -0.05
CA ALA A 46 -16.78 19.75 -0.64
C ALA A 46 -17.91 19.95 0.39
N GLY A 47 -17.71 19.55 1.65
CA GLY A 47 -18.75 19.62 2.69
C GLY A 47 -19.93 18.67 2.47
N THR A 48 -19.81 17.69 1.58
CA THR A 48 -20.83 16.65 1.34
C THR A 48 -20.74 15.52 2.36
N LEU A 49 -19.56 15.34 2.96
CA LEU A 49 -19.33 14.48 4.11
C LEU A 49 -19.05 15.33 5.33
N LEU A 50 -19.43 14.86 6.51
CA LEU A 50 -19.25 15.54 7.80
C LEU A 50 -19.83 16.97 7.79
N VAL A 51 -21.04 17.09 7.24
CA VAL A 51 -21.76 18.37 7.09
C VAL A 51 -21.79 19.17 8.40
N GLY A 52 -21.45 20.46 8.30
CA GLY A 52 -21.41 21.38 9.46
C GLY A 52 -20.13 21.29 10.30
N GLN A 53 -19.16 20.46 9.94
CA GLN A 53 -17.86 20.42 10.58
C GLN A 53 -16.80 21.13 9.70
N GLN A 54 -16.00 21.98 10.32
CA GLN A 54 -14.81 22.56 9.68
C GLN A 54 -13.62 21.66 9.98
N ILE A 55 -13.16 20.93 8.98
CA ILE A 55 -12.02 20.03 9.10
C ILE A 55 -10.94 20.50 8.14
N ALA A 56 -9.75 20.78 8.67
CA ALA A 56 -8.57 21.04 7.84
C ALA A 56 -8.12 19.73 7.19
N ILE A 57 -8.05 19.70 5.86
CA ILE A 57 -7.66 18.53 5.09
C ILE A 57 -6.34 18.71 4.31
N ASP A 58 -5.66 19.84 4.50
CA ASP A 58 -4.39 20.14 3.82
C ASP A 58 -3.20 19.34 4.39
N ASP A 59 -3.33 18.85 5.62
CA ASP A 59 -2.32 18.10 6.36
C ASP A 59 -2.87 16.77 6.86
N VAL A 60 -3.10 15.85 5.94
CA VAL A 60 -3.64 14.52 6.25
C VAL A 60 -2.51 13.54 6.57
N ALA A 61 -2.69 12.76 7.62
CA ALA A 61 -1.89 11.57 7.88
C ALA A 61 -2.71 10.32 7.54
N VAL A 62 -2.12 9.40 6.80
CA VAL A 62 -2.71 8.09 6.48
C VAL A 62 -2.03 6.99 7.28
N VAL A 63 -2.82 6.03 7.76
CA VAL A 63 -2.31 4.85 8.47
C VAL A 63 -2.84 3.63 7.76
N GLY A 64 -1.95 2.73 7.35
CA GLY A 64 -2.33 1.51 6.66
C GLY A 64 -1.57 0.29 7.15
N HIS A 65 -2.23 -0.86 7.12
CA HIS A 65 -1.64 -2.17 7.38
C HIS A 65 -1.81 -3.07 6.17
N SER A 66 -0.81 -3.90 5.85
CA SER A 66 -0.85 -4.83 4.73
C SER A 66 -1.22 -4.09 3.41
N TRP A 67 -2.26 -4.48 2.69
CA TRP A 67 -2.73 -3.79 1.48
C TRP A 67 -3.13 -2.33 1.73
N GLY A 68 -3.61 -2.00 2.92
CA GLY A 68 -3.82 -0.61 3.31
C GLY A 68 -2.52 0.18 3.43
N ALA A 69 -1.42 -0.48 3.83
CA ALA A 69 -0.09 0.14 3.83
C ALA A 69 0.42 0.37 2.39
N THR A 70 0.16 -0.56 1.46
CA THR A 70 0.46 -0.37 0.03
C THR A 70 -0.31 0.84 -0.54
N ALA A 71 -1.61 0.96 -0.24
CA ALA A 71 -2.41 2.11 -0.64
C ALA A 71 -1.88 3.43 -0.03
N ALA A 72 -1.46 3.42 1.24
CA ALA A 72 -0.85 4.59 1.88
C ALA A 72 0.48 4.99 1.22
N MET A 73 1.28 4.04 0.74
CA MET A 73 2.49 4.31 -0.03
C MET A 73 2.18 4.94 -1.39
N GLN A 74 1.13 4.48 -2.08
CA GLN A 74 0.67 5.07 -3.33
C GLN A 74 0.19 6.51 -3.12
N LEU A 75 -0.63 6.77 -2.11
CA LEU A 75 -1.06 8.12 -1.72
C LEU A 75 0.12 9.04 -1.35
N SER A 76 1.20 8.45 -0.82
CA SER A 76 2.43 9.16 -0.47
C SER A 76 3.35 9.45 -1.67
N GLY A 77 3.04 8.94 -2.86
CA GLY A 77 3.77 9.21 -4.09
C GLY A 77 4.53 8.03 -4.69
N LEU A 78 4.50 6.83 -4.10
CA LEU A 78 5.06 5.66 -4.76
C LEU A 78 4.14 5.15 -5.87
N GLN A 79 4.71 4.98 -7.04
CA GLN A 79 4.02 4.45 -8.21
C GLN A 79 4.25 2.96 -8.33
N THR A 80 3.16 2.19 -8.47
CA THR A 80 3.24 0.75 -8.71
C THR A 80 3.60 0.42 -10.15
N THR A 81 4.21 -0.74 -10.35
CA THR A 81 4.64 -1.24 -11.66
C THR A 81 4.57 -2.76 -11.72
N SER A 82 4.27 -3.30 -12.89
CA SER A 82 4.26 -4.75 -13.13
C SER A 82 5.65 -5.33 -13.47
N ARG A 83 6.69 -4.52 -13.54
CA ARG A 83 8.01 -4.95 -14.05
C ARG A 83 8.58 -6.15 -13.31
N LYS A 84 8.68 -6.07 -11.99
CA LYS A 84 9.15 -7.21 -11.17
C LYS A 84 8.13 -8.34 -11.13
N LEU A 85 6.84 -8.03 -11.10
CA LEU A 85 5.76 -9.02 -11.11
C LEU A 85 5.82 -9.92 -12.34
N LYS A 86 5.97 -9.34 -13.55
CA LYS A 86 6.07 -10.10 -14.81
C LYS A 86 7.20 -11.12 -14.80
N THR A 87 8.31 -10.81 -14.14
CA THR A 87 9.46 -11.72 -14.06
C THR A 87 9.32 -12.73 -12.93
N ARG A 88 9.00 -12.25 -11.71
CA ARG A 88 9.04 -13.08 -10.50
C ARG A 88 7.82 -13.97 -10.34
N CYS A 89 6.65 -13.55 -10.83
CA CYS A 89 5.43 -14.35 -10.68
C CYS A 89 5.42 -15.59 -11.55
N GLN A 90 6.19 -15.61 -12.64
CA GLN A 90 6.29 -16.78 -13.52
C GLN A 90 7.25 -17.85 -12.98
N ASP A 91 8.23 -17.47 -12.17
CA ASP A 91 9.18 -18.41 -11.58
C ASP A 91 8.64 -18.98 -10.26
N LEU A 92 7.95 -20.10 -10.36
CA LEU A 92 7.39 -20.81 -9.20
C LEU A 92 8.46 -21.53 -8.35
N ARG A 93 9.71 -21.61 -8.85
CA ARG A 93 10.83 -22.28 -8.17
C ARG A 93 11.84 -21.30 -7.55
N ASP A 94 11.61 -20.00 -7.66
CA ASP A 94 12.47 -18.98 -7.05
C ASP A 94 12.57 -19.24 -5.53
N PRO A 95 13.78 -19.52 -5.00
CA PRO A 95 13.97 -19.83 -3.59
C PRO A 95 13.66 -18.65 -2.66
N ALA A 96 13.63 -17.43 -3.20
CA ALA A 96 13.24 -16.23 -2.45
C ALA A 96 11.72 -16.04 -2.37
N ARG A 97 10.93 -16.89 -3.06
CA ARG A 97 9.48 -16.80 -3.12
C ARG A 97 8.88 -16.99 -1.71
N ASN A 98 8.09 -16.04 -1.30
CA ASN A 98 7.40 -16.03 -0.01
C ASN A 98 5.91 -15.76 -0.19
N LEU A 99 5.15 -15.79 0.90
CA LEU A 99 3.70 -15.60 0.84
C LEU A 99 3.32 -14.18 0.35
N SER A 100 4.06 -13.16 0.74
CA SER A 100 3.84 -11.80 0.25
C SER A 100 3.95 -11.71 -1.27
N TRP A 101 4.93 -12.41 -1.88
CA TRP A 101 5.05 -12.45 -3.34
C TRP A 101 3.85 -13.12 -4.00
N VAL A 102 3.35 -14.22 -3.41
CA VAL A 102 2.15 -14.89 -3.93
C VAL A 102 0.97 -13.92 -3.93
N LEU A 103 0.79 -13.17 -2.85
CA LEU A 103 -0.27 -12.17 -2.73
C LEU A 103 -0.08 -11.03 -3.74
N GLN A 104 1.14 -10.51 -3.89
CA GLN A 104 1.44 -9.46 -4.87
C GLN A 104 1.22 -9.90 -6.31
N CYS A 105 1.48 -11.17 -6.63
CA CYS A 105 1.27 -11.71 -7.97
C CYS A 105 -0.22 -11.70 -8.41
N SER A 106 -1.17 -11.67 -7.48
CA SER A 106 -2.58 -11.50 -7.81
C SER A 106 -2.91 -10.15 -8.46
N TRP A 107 -2.04 -9.15 -8.28
CA TRP A 107 -2.19 -7.80 -8.79
C TRP A 107 -1.50 -7.54 -10.14
N LEU A 108 -0.94 -8.58 -10.77
CA LEU A 108 -0.08 -8.43 -11.96
C LEU A 108 -0.72 -7.59 -13.07
N SER A 109 -2.01 -7.82 -13.37
CA SER A 109 -2.69 -7.11 -14.46
C SER A 109 -3.11 -5.68 -14.12
N GLY A 110 -3.16 -5.32 -12.83
CA GLY A 110 -3.54 -3.98 -12.35
C GLY A 110 -2.38 -3.16 -11.81
N ALA A 111 -1.13 -3.64 -11.92
CA ALA A 111 0.00 -3.01 -11.24
C ALA A 111 0.63 -1.82 -11.99
N ASP A 112 0.49 -1.75 -13.31
CA ASP A 112 1.00 -0.60 -14.08
C ASP A 112 0.00 0.55 -13.98
N GLN A 113 0.30 1.53 -13.13
CA GLN A 113 -0.60 2.63 -12.82
C GLN A 113 0.11 3.98 -12.94
N GLU A 114 -0.66 5.03 -13.20
CA GLU A 114 -0.21 6.40 -13.00
C GLU A 114 -0.03 6.71 -11.51
N SER A 115 0.61 7.84 -11.21
CA SER A 115 0.77 8.28 -9.83
C SER A 115 -0.60 8.55 -9.20
N LEU A 116 -0.83 7.94 -8.03
CA LEU A 116 -2.02 8.13 -7.20
C LEU A 116 -1.70 8.97 -5.96
N ALA A 117 -0.63 9.76 -6.03
CA ALA A 117 -0.25 10.67 -4.96
C ALA A 117 -1.36 11.69 -4.68
N ASP A 118 -1.72 11.82 -3.42
CA ASP A 118 -2.64 12.86 -2.98
C ASP A 118 -1.86 13.97 -2.26
N PRO A 119 -1.83 15.20 -2.77
CA PRO A 119 -1.00 16.26 -2.19
C PRO A 119 -1.42 16.68 -0.79
N ARG A 120 -2.63 16.33 -0.34
CA ARG A 120 -3.11 16.53 1.03
C ARG A 120 -2.45 15.57 2.02
N VAL A 121 -1.94 14.43 1.55
CA VAL A 121 -1.24 13.46 2.40
C VAL A 121 0.19 13.93 2.66
N LYS A 122 0.47 14.33 3.90
CA LYS A 122 1.78 14.84 4.34
C LYS A 122 2.57 13.81 5.16
N ALA A 123 1.88 12.83 5.74
CA ALA A 123 2.51 11.77 6.51
C ALA A 123 1.81 10.43 6.27
N ALA A 124 2.57 9.34 6.34
CA ALA A 124 2.04 8.00 6.30
C ALA A 124 2.70 7.10 7.34
N VAL A 125 1.89 6.33 8.05
CA VAL A 125 2.36 5.20 8.85
C VAL A 125 1.96 3.92 8.12
N VAL A 126 2.95 3.16 7.68
CA VAL A 126 2.76 1.96 6.87
C VAL A 126 3.28 0.75 7.63
N VAL A 127 2.40 -0.20 7.91
CA VAL A 127 2.70 -1.37 8.71
C VAL A 127 2.64 -2.62 7.84
N SER A 128 3.75 -3.35 7.77
CA SER A 128 3.90 -4.59 6.99
C SER A 128 3.37 -4.47 5.55
N PRO A 129 3.84 -3.50 4.75
CA PRO A 129 3.38 -3.32 3.36
C PRO A 129 3.91 -4.43 2.46
N PRO A 130 3.06 -5.15 1.71
CA PRO A 130 3.50 -5.95 0.56
C PRO A 130 3.97 -5.01 -0.55
N MET A 131 5.27 -4.91 -0.81
CA MET A 131 5.78 -3.87 -1.70
C MET A 131 6.94 -4.27 -2.61
N ASN A 132 7.67 -5.34 -2.31
CA ASN A 132 8.90 -5.68 -3.02
C ASN A 132 8.71 -5.85 -4.54
N LEU A 133 7.61 -6.46 -4.97
CA LEU A 133 7.35 -6.68 -6.39
C LEU A 133 6.55 -5.55 -7.04
N LEU A 134 5.82 -4.76 -6.25
CA LEU A 134 4.95 -3.69 -6.73
C LEU A 134 5.68 -2.37 -6.98
N PHE A 135 6.72 -2.09 -6.21
CA PHE A 135 7.45 -0.83 -6.32
C PHE A 135 8.87 -1.04 -6.81
N ASP A 136 9.33 -0.13 -7.65
CA ASP A 136 10.72 -0.09 -8.06
C ASP A 136 11.60 0.60 -7.02
N GLU A 137 12.84 0.15 -6.92
CA GLU A 137 13.85 0.78 -6.06
C GLU A 137 14.13 2.24 -6.43
N SER A 138 13.89 2.58 -7.70
CA SER A 138 14.00 3.96 -8.20
C SER A 138 12.83 4.85 -7.80
N SER A 139 11.75 4.30 -7.24
CA SER A 139 10.53 5.06 -6.89
C SER A 139 10.63 5.82 -5.56
N GLY A 140 11.61 5.49 -4.72
CA GLY A 140 11.79 6.15 -3.42
C GLY A 140 11.86 7.69 -3.49
N PRO A 141 12.55 8.30 -4.46
CA PRO A 141 12.59 9.76 -4.62
C PRO A 141 11.24 10.41 -4.97
N SER A 142 10.24 9.64 -5.40
CA SER A 142 8.89 10.15 -5.70
C SER A 142 8.03 10.35 -4.46
N LEU A 143 8.46 9.88 -3.28
CA LEU A 143 7.73 10.08 -2.04
C LEU A 143 7.60 11.56 -1.70
N GLN A 144 6.36 12.03 -1.60
CA GLN A 144 5.99 13.41 -1.27
C GLN A 144 5.67 13.55 0.22
N ALA A 145 5.14 12.51 0.85
CA ALA A 145 4.81 12.46 2.26
C ALA A 145 5.98 11.93 3.11
N LYS A 146 6.01 12.28 4.39
CA LYS A 146 6.93 11.65 5.37
C LYS A 146 6.40 10.27 5.73
N VAL A 147 7.21 9.24 5.59
CA VAL A 147 6.80 7.85 5.82
C VAL A 147 7.48 7.27 7.06
N LEU A 148 6.69 6.72 7.96
CA LEU A 148 7.11 5.81 8.99
C LEU A 148 6.72 4.39 8.57
N LEU A 149 7.69 3.57 8.18
CA LEU A 149 7.48 2.18 7.88
C LEU A 149 7.77 1.34 9.13
N VAL A 150 6.82 0.48 9.47
CA VAL A 150 6.94 -0.47 10.58
C VAL A 150 6.81 -1.88 10.00
N SER A 151 7.75 -2.75 10.33
CA SER A 151 7.74 -4.16 9.90
C SER A 151 8.10 -5.07 11.05
N GLY A 152 7.40 -6.18 11.19
CA GLY A 152 7.65 -7.18 12.22
C GLY A 152 8.79 -8.12 11.84
N THR A 153 9.78 -8.33 12.72
CA THR A 153 10.90 -9.25 12.47
C THR A 153 10.48 -10.71 12.40
N ARG A 154 9.28 -11.04 12.88
CA ARG A 154 8.67 -12.37 12.82
C ARG A 154 7.39 -12.41 11.98
N ASP A 155 7.24 -11.46 11.06
CA ASP A 155 6.12 -11.48 10.12
C ASP A 155 6.37 -12.54 9.05
N TRP A 156 5.57 -13.61 9.07
CA TRP A 156 5.66 -14.72 8.12
C TRP A 156 4.89 -14.45 6.83
N VAL A 157 3.97 -13.49 6.85
CA VAL A 157 3.14 -13.15 5.69
C VAL A 157 3.83 -12.08 4.85
N VAL A 158 4.33 -11.04 5.51
CA VAL A 158 5.05 -9.92 4.88
C VAL A 158 6.43 -9.79 5.55
N PRO A 159 7.39 -10.67 5.20
CA PRO A 159 8.70 -10.71 5.85
C PRO A 159 9.45 -9.38 5.73
N SER A 160 10.02 -8.91 6.83
CA SER A 160 10.63 -7.58 6.91
C SER A 160 11.81 -7.38 5.94
N ASP A 161 12.67 -8.37 5.76
CA ASP A 161 13.85 -8.22 4.91
C ASP A 161 13.48 -7.95 3.44
N PRO A 162 12.72 -8.82 2.74
CA PRO A 162 12.39 -8.58 1.35
C PRO A 162 11.38 -7.46 1.14
N GLU A 163 10.47 -7.22 2.09
CA GLU A 163 9.35 -6.31 1.87
C GLU A 163 9.58 -4.89 2.44
N ALA A 164 10.50 -4.72 3.38
CA ALA A 164 10.76 -3.42 4.00
C ALA A 164 12.22 -3.01 3.89
N VAL A 165 13.15 -3.86 4.34
CA VAL A 165 14.57 -3.51 4.42
C VAL A 165 15.18 -3.38 3.03
N VAL A 166 15.05 -4.39 2.19
CA VAL A 166 15.66 -4.40 0.84
C VAL A 166 15.06 -3.32 -0.07
N PRO A 167 13.74 -3.17 -0.19
CA PRO A 167 13.17 -2.14 -1.04
C PRO A 167 13.56 -0.70 -0.65
N LEU A 168 13.73 -0.45 0.64
CA LEU A 168 14.10 0.88 1.15
C LEU A 168 15.60 1.13 1.20
N GLN A 169 16.42 0.10 1.40
CA GLN A 169 17.88 0.22 1.46
C GLN A 169 18.57 0.04 0.10
N GLY A 170 17.91 -0.67 -0.84
CA GLY A 170 18.50 -1.03 -2.14
C GLY A 170 18.84 0.15 -3.04
N GLY A 171 18.48 1.37 -2.67
CA GLY A 171 18.70 2.51 -3.52
C GLY A 171 19.25 3.77 -2.89
N LYS A 172 19.22 3.95 -1.62
CA LYS A 172 19.80 5.06 -0.83
C LYS A 172 19.06 5.16 0.50
N PRO A 173 19.73 5.60 1.58
CA PRO A 173 19.08 5.72 2.88
C PRO A 173 17.79 6.55 2.74
N LEU A 174 16.81 6.19 3.54
CA LEU A 174 15.56 6.92 3.68
C LEU A 174 15.84 8.44 3.75
N ALA A 175 15.95 9.06 2.57
CA ALA A 175 16.17 10.49 2.45
C ALA A 175 14.93 11.22 2.97
N ASN A 176 15.07 12.48 3.37
CA ASN A 176 13.95 13.38 3.66
C ASN A 176 13.09 13.05 4.89
N GLY A 177 13.66 12.41 5.92
CA GLY A 177 12.96 12.21 7.20
C GLY A 177 12.04 11.00 7.25
N HIS A 178 12.13 10.09 6.27
CA HIS A 178 11.49 8.79 6.37
C HIS A 178 12.18 7.93 7.44
N ARG A 179 11.44 7.03 8.06
CA ARG A 179 11.94 6.13 9.10
C ARG A 179 11.49 4.70 8.86
N LEU A 180 12.38 3.76 9.13
CA LEU A 180 12.06 2.33 9.21
C LEU A 180 12.19 1.90 10.67
N VAL A 181 11.17 1.22 11.18
CA VAL A 181 11.17 0.57 12.50
C VAL A 181 10.96 -0.93 12.30
N LEU A 182 11.91 -1.72 12.77
CA LEU A 182 11.77 -3.17 12.88
C LEU A 182 11.30 -3.51 14.29
N ALA A 183 10.06 -3.95 14.39
CA ALA A 183 9.46 -4.35 15.67
C ALA A 183 9.77 -5.82 15.95
N SER A 184 10.33 -6.10 17.11
CA SER A 184 10.50 -7.48 17.60
C SER A 184 9.16 -8.02 18.09
N GLY A 185 8.62 -9.03 17.41
CA GLY A 185 7.37 -9.70 17.76
C GLY A 185 7.61 -11.16 18.08
#